data_7430e3dfeede472fa2fa6cdc57f21c71
#
_entry.id   7430e3dfeede472fa2fa6cdc57f21c71
#
_cell.length_a   1.000
_cell.length_b   1.000
_cell.length_c   1.000
_cell.angle_alpha   90.00
_cell.angle_beta   90.00
_cell.angle_gamma   90.00
#
_symmetry.space_group_name_H-M   'P 1'
#
loop_
_entity.id
_entity.type
_entity.pdbx_description
1 polymer ?
#
loop_
_entity_poly.entity_id
_entity_poly.type
_entity_poly.pdbx_seq_one_letter_code
_entity_poly.pdbx_strand_id
1 'polypeptide(L)'
;KSLQKVESLLKTKSPRLITVSRFDKRKNHEKVIMALRNLKQTYPDIVYICIGYGDEEENIKDLVKELDLESQVMFFTDISDDLKNSLIAKSNIFVMPSIIHKTSVEGFGIAYVEAAQYGIPSLGGKDGGASDAIDNDKTGLICDGNNLDDVYSSLNSMIENRKYLELGKNAKEFVSKFQWEKTIELYKNILN
;
A
#
# COMPACT_ATOMS: atom_id res chain seq x y z
N LYS A 1 -18.47 -8.34 5.21
CA LYS A 1 -19.25 -7.32 4.44
C LYS A 1 -19.35 -7.79 2.99
N SER A 2 -20.52 -7.66 2.34
CA SER A 2 -20.65 -8.08 0.94
C SER A 2 -19.88 -7.13 0.01
N LEU A 3 -19.39 -7.65 -1.12
CA LEU A 3 -18.69 -6.87 -2.15
C LEU A 3 -19.49 -5.63 -2.57
N GLN A 4 -20.79 -5.78 -2.80
CA GLN A 4 -21.70 -4.68 -3.16
C GLN A 4 -21.76 -3.55 -2.12
N LYS A 5 -21.71 -3.90 -0.81
CA LYS A 5 -21.69 -2.90 0.26
C LYS A 5 -20.38 -2.11 0.27
N VAL A 6 -19.25 -2.78 0.04
CA VAL A 6 -17.94 -2.12 -0.07
C VAL A 6 -17.88 -1.25 -1.32
N GLU A 7 -18.39 -1.71 -2.45
CA GLU A 7 -18.45 -0.93 -3.68
C GLU A 7 -19.28 0.36 -3.50
N SER A 8 -20.42 0.26 -2.82
CA SER A 8 -21.24 1.43 -2.49
C SER A 8 -20.49 2.43 -1.59
N LEU A 9 -19.77 1.93 -0.57
CA LEU A 9 -18.98 2.79 0.33
C LEU A 9 -17.82 3.51 -0.38
N LEU A 10 -17.22 2.86 -1.38
CA LEU A 10 -16.06 3.41 -2.12
C LEU A 10 -16.46 4.29 -3.30
N LYS A 11 -17.76 4.29 -3.70
CA LYS A 11 -18.23 4.97 -4.92
C LYS A 11 -17.89 6.47 -4.96
N THR A 12 -17.94 7.15 -3.82
CA THR A 12 -17.63 8.59 -3.68
C THR A 12 -16.24 8.86 -3.11
N LYS A 13 -15.49 7.84 -2.74
CA LYS A 13 -14.18 7.98 -2.09
C LYS A 13 -13.04 7.90 -3.12
N SER A 14 -12.23 8.95 -3.17
CA SER A 14 -11.03 9.01 -4.02
C SER A 14 -10.10 10.16 -3.58
N PRO A 15 -8.77 10.00 -3.60
CA PRO A 15 -8.04 8.77 -3.91
C PRO A 15 -8.20 7.69 -2.83
N ARG A 16 -7.96 6.44 -3.20
CA ARG A 16 -8.03 5.27 -2.31
C ARG A 16 -6.65 4.70 -2.08
N LEU A 17 -6.17 4.81 -0.85
CA LEU A 17 -4.95 4.18 -0.37
C LEU A 17 -5.30 2.82 0.22
N ILE A 18 -4.41 1.84 0.08
CA ILE A 18 -4.61 0.51 0.66
C ILE A 18 -3.30 -0.06 1.21
N THR A 19 -3.39 -0.72 2.37
CA THR A 19 -2.35 -1.61 2.89
C THR A 19 -2.95 -2.98 3.20
N VAL A 20 -2.25 -4.03 2.79
CA VAL A 20 -2.57 -5.42 3.15
C VAL A 20 -1.36 -5.98 3.88
N SER A 21 -1.44 -6.08 5.20
CA SER A 21 -0.30 -6.54 6.01
C SER A 21 -0.72 -6.87 7.44
N ARG A 22 0.18 -7.48 8.20
CA ARG A 22 0.05 -7.50 9.66
C ARG A 22 0.11 -6.06 10.20
N PHE A 23 -0.65 -5.78 11.25
CA PHE A 23 -0.56 -4.52 11.98
C PHE A 23 0.57 -4.61 13.00
N ASP A 24 1.78 -4.39 12.54
CA ASP A 24 3.01 -4.28 13.34
C ASP A 24 3.72 -2.95 13.05
N LYS A 25 4.58 -2.49 13.98
CA LYS A 25 5.26 -1.20 13.88
C LYS A 25 6.09 -1.05 12.61
N ARG A 26 6.68 -2.15 12.14
CA ARG A 26 7.49 -2.17 10.93
C ARG A 26 6.71 -1.78 9.68
N LYS A 27 5.41 -2.13 9.60
CA LYS A 27 4.54 -1.80 8.45
C LYS A 27 4.11 -0.34 8.39
N ASN A 28 4.27 0.37 9.52
CA ASN A 28 4.22 1.83 9.60
C ASN A 28 2.89 2.47 9.20
N HIS A 29 1.78 1.84 9.60
CA HIS A 29 0.44 2.39 9.41
C HIS A 29 0.30 3.77 10.09
N GLU A 30 0.99 3.97 11.21
CA GLU A 30 1.02 5.23 11.95
C GLU A 30 1.40 6.41 11.04
N LYS A 31 2.54 6.32 10.33
CA LYS A 31 2.99 7.41 9.44
C LYS A 31 2.04 7.66 8.28
N VAL A 32 1.41 6.61 7.76
CA VAL A 32 0.39 6.77 6.70
C VAL A 32 -0.82 7.52 7.23
N ILE A 33 -1.29 7.22 8.45
CA ILE A 33 -2.43 7.91 9.08
C ILE A 33 -2.09 9.37 9.39
N MET A 34 -0.88 9.64 9.89
CA MET A 34 -0.41 11.01 10.11
C MET A 34 -0.32 11.81 8.80
N ALA A 35 0.18 11.21 7.72
CA ALA A 35 0.19 11.82 6.39
C ALA A 35 -1.23 12.05 5.85
N LEU A 36 -2.14 11.10 6.10
CA LEU A 36 -3.54 11.19 5.68
C LEU A 36 -4.26 12.42 6.28
N ARG A 37 -3.94 12.81 7.53
CA ARG A 37 -4.46 14.03 8.16
C ARG A 37 -4.18 15.28 7.30
N ASN A 38 -2.98 15.38 6.76
CA ASN A 38 -2.59 16.50 5.91
C ASN A 38 -3.19 16.37 4.51
N LEU A 39 -3.18 15.18 3.92
CA LEU A 39 -3.76 14.90 2.60
C LEU A 39 -5.26 15.17 2.56
N LYS A 40 -6.01 14.92 3.64
CA LYS A 40 -7.44 15.19 3.76
C LYS A 40 -7.79 16.67 3.48
N GLN A 41 -6.87 17.60 3.77
CA GLN A 41 -7.11 19.04 3.54
C GLN A 41 -7.22 19.35 2.03
N THR A 42 -6.45 18.65 1.20
CA THR A 42 -6.45 18.83 -0.25
C THR A 42 -7.41 17.85 -0.95
N TYR A 43 -7.55 16.65 -0.38
CA TYR A 43 -8.35 15.56 -0.93
C TYR A 43 -9.40 15.10 0.11
N PRO A 44 -10.50 15.83 0.31
CA PRO A 44 -11.45 15.56 1.41
C PRO A 44 -12.12 14.18 1.32
N ASP A 45 -12.21 13.60 0.14
CA ASP A 45 -12.78 12.27 -0.11
C ASP A 45 -11.76 11.13 -0.08
N ILE A 46 -10.49 11.43 0.27
CA ILE A 46 -9.44 10.40 0.41
C ILE A 46 -9.85 9.36 1.44
N VAL A 47 -9.52 8.10 1.15
CA VAL A 47 -9.73 7.00 2.09
C VAL A 47 -8.50 6.11 2.17
N TYR A 48 -8.23 5.61 3.37
CA TYR A 48 -7.21 4.61 3.63
C TYR A 48 -7.84 3.30 4.09
N ILE A 49 -7.58 2.23 3.37
CA ILE A 49 -8.10 0.88 3.59
C ILE A 49 -6.98 0.05 4.22
N CYS A 50 -7.18 -0.39 5.45
CA CYS A 50 -6.26 -1.23 6.20
C CYS A 50 -6.83 -2.65 6.26
N ILE A 51 -6.14 -3.62 5.67
CA ILE A 51 -6.53 -5.04 5.68
C ILE A 51 -5.49 -5.84 6.46
N GLY A 52 -5.91 -6.50 7.51
CA GLY A 52 -5.07 -7.35 8.34
C GLY A 52 -5.43 -7.31 9.82
N TYR A 53 -4.51 -7.77 10.64
CA TYR A 53 -4.60 -7.78 12.10
C TYR A 53 -3.18 -7.78 12.69
N GLY A 54 -3.05 -7.48 13.98
CA GLY A 54 -1.77 -7.51 14.69
C GLY A 54 -1.75 -6.67 15.95
N ASP A 55 -0.59 -6.67 16.61
CA ASP A 55 -0.42 -6.09 17.95
C ASP A 55 -0.63 -4.56 18.00
N GLU A 56 -0.47 -3.88 16.86
CA GLU A 56 -0.67 -2.43 16.76
C GLU A 56 -2.12 -2.02 16.42
N GLU A 57 -3.06 -2.96 16.33
CA GLU A 57 -4.43 -2.67 15.87
C GLU A 57 -5.12 -1.61 16.71
N GLU A 58 -5.08 -1.74 18.03
CA GLU A 58 -5.72 -0.78 18.95
C GLU A 58 -5.01 0.59 18.90
N ASN A 59 -3.67 0.60 18.89
CA ASN A 59 -2.89 1.84 18.79
C ASN A 59 -3.23 2.62 17.50
N ILE A 60 -3.37 1.90 16.37
CA ILE A 60 -3.72 2.50 15.08
C ILE A 60 -5.15 3.06 15.10
N LYS A 61 -6.11 2.33 15.69
CA LYS A 61 -7.50 2.78 15.82
C LYS A 61 -7.63 4.00 16.73
N ASP A 62 -6.87 4.04 17.83
CA ASP A 62 -6.88 5.18 18.74
C ASP A 62 -6.26 6.42 18.08
N LEU A 63 -5.18 6.25 17.32
CA LEU A 63 -4.62 7.34 16.52
C LEU A 63 -5.61 7.89 15.49
N VAL A 64 -6.39 7.03 14.85
CA VAL A 64 -7.44 7.45 13.89
C VAL A 64 -8.50 8.33 14.57
N LYS A 65 -8.92 7.99 15.80
CA LYS A 65 -9.86 8.79 16.60
C LYS A 65 -9.23 10.12 17.04
N GLU A 66 -7.99 10.06 17.57
CA GLU A 66 -7.26 11.26 18.01
C GLU A 66 -7.11 12.30 16.89
N LEU A 67 -6.99 11.84 15.65
CA LEU A 67 -6.81 12.71 14.47
C LEU A 67 -8.12 13.03 13.73
N ASP A 68 -9.28 12.64 14.24
CA ASP A 68 -10.61 12.82 13.61
C ASP A 68 -10.67 12.25 12.18
N LEU A 69 -10.16 11.01 11.99
CA LEU A 69 -10.03 10.35 10.68
C LEU A 69 -10.95 9.13 10.50
N GLU A 70 -11.95 8.90 11.39
CA GLU A 70 -12.82 7.72 11.34
C GLU A 70 -13.61 7.61 10.03
N SER A 71 -13.90 8.73 9.37
CA SER A 71 -14.55 8.75 8.06
C SER A 71 -13.60 8.48 6.89
N GLN A 72 -12.29 8.56 7.10
CA GLN A 72 -11.25 8.34 6.10
C GLN A 72 -10.54 6.99 6.23
N VAL A 73 -10.61 6.31 7.37
CA VAL A 73 -9.91 5.03 7.56
C VAL A 73 -10.91 3.89 7.72
N MET A 74 -10.68 2.82 6.96
CA MET A 74 -11.49 1.61 6.99
C MET A 74 -10.63 0.43 7.38
N PHE A 75 -11.03 -0.29 8.44
CA PHE A 75 -10.36 -1.50 8.88
C PHE A 75 -11.13 -2.76 8.44
N PHE A 76 -10.40 -3.73 7.92
CA PHE A 76 -10.91 -5.03 7.53
C PHE A 76 -10.02 -6.11 8.13
N THR A 77 -10.65 -7.00 8.91
CA THR A 77 -10.04 -8.20 9.46
C THR A 77 -10.86 -9.41 9.00
N ASP A 78 -10.22 -10.55 8.81
CA ASP A 78 -10.88 -11.81 8.46
C ASP A 78 -11.86 -11.69 7.27
N ILE A 79 -11.37 -11.18 6.16
CA ILE A 79 -12.13 -11.08 4.90
C ILE A 79 -11.65 -12.14 3.90
N SER A 80 -12.53 -12.54 2.99
CA SER A 80 -12.18 -13.49 1.92
C SER A 80 -11.14 -12.89 0.96
N ASP A 81 -10.38 -13.76 0.32
CA ASP A 81 -9.43 -13.37 -0.73
C ASP A 81 -10.10 -12.62 -1.88
N ASP A 82 -11.31 -13.02 -2.28
CA ASP A 82 -12.07 -12.32 -3.31
C ASP A 82 -12.36 -10.86 -2.93
N LEU A 83 -12.74 -10.61 -1.68
CA LEU A 83 -12.99 -9.25 -1.20
C LEU A 83 -11.68 -8.46 -1.09
N LYS A 84 -10.61 -9.06 -0.56
CA LYS A 84 -9.27 -8.47 -0.50
C LYS A 84 -8.81 -8.05 -1.90
N ASN A 85 -8.84 -8.97 -2.85
CA ASN A 85 -8.41 -8.74 -4.23
C ASN A 85 -9.25 -7.65 -4.92
N SER A 86 -10.57 -7.64 -4.67
CA SER A 86 -11.44 -6.58 -5.17
C SER A 86 -11.10 -5.21 -4.58
N LEU A 87 -10.78 -5.13 -3.28
CA LEU A 87 -10.36 -3.89 -2.63
C LEU A 87 -9.03 -3.38 -3.19
N ILE A 88 -8.05 -4.27 -3.40
CA ILE A 88 -6.79 -3.91 -4.05
C ILE A 88 -7.07 -3.36 -5.44
N ALA A 89 -7.78 -4.10 -6.29
CA ALA A 89 -8.07 -3.72 -7.68
C ALA A 89 -8.83 -2.38 -7.82
N LYS A 90 -9.57 -1.97 -6.79
CA LYS A 90 -10.31 -0.70 -6.74
C LYS A 90 -9.56 0.44 -6.07
N SER A 91 -8.37 0.20 -5.57
CA SER A 91 -7.52 1.21 -4.94
C SER A 91 -6.72 1.98 -5.99
N ASN A 92 -6.10 3.08 -5.58
CA ASN A 92 -5.28 3.93 -6.45
C ASN A 92 -3.80 3.79 -6.13
N ILE A 93 -3.44 3.58 -4.86
CA ILE A 93 -2.07 3.45 -4.39
C ILE A 93 -2.03 2.39 -3.29
N PHE A 94 -1.12 1.44 -3.41
CA PHE A 94 -0.73 0.56 -2.31
C PHE A 94 0.33 1.27 -1.47
N VAL A 95 0.13 1.38 -0.15
CA VAL A 95 1.03 2.16 0.70
C VAL A 95 1.51 1.33 1.88
N MET A 96 2.81 1.09 1.96
CA MET A 96 3.44 0.39 3.08
C MET A 96 4.89 0.90 3.24
N PRO A 97 5.10 2.12 3.78
CA PRO A 97 6.42 2.73 3.95
C PRO A 97 7.15 2.07 5.12
N SER A 98 7.49 0.79 4.95
CA SER A 98 8.09 -0.06 5.98
C SER A 98 9.39 0.53 6.51
N ILE A 99 9.62 0.33 7.81
CA ILE A 99 10.84 0.75 8.52
C ILE A 99 11.52 -0.45 9.15
N ILE A 100 12.76 -0.30 9.55
CA ILE A 100 13.40 -1.25 10.45
C ILE A 100 12.82 -1.04 11.85
N HIS A 101 12.29 -2.09 12.44
CA HIS A 101 11.86 -2.07 13.84
C HIS A 101 12.56 -3.19 14.62
N LYS A 102 13.39 -2.81 15.60
CA LYS A 102 14.29 -3.75 16.31
C LYS A 102 15.17 -4.50 15.28
N THR A 103 15.03 -5.83 15.20
CA THR A 103 15.74 -6.69 14.25
C THR A 103 14.88 -7.08 13.03
N SER A 104 13.65 -6.57 12.95
CA SER A 104 12.72 -6.93 11.88
C SER A 104 12.80 -5.93 10.73
N VAL A 105 12.97 -6.45 9.52
CA VAL A 105 13.06 -5.70 8.26
C VAL A 105 12.07 -6.27 7.24
N GLU A 106 11.61 -5.47 6.30
CA GLU A 106 10.84 -5.96 5.16
C GLU A 106 11.76 -6.76 4.24
N GLY A 107 11.44 -8.06 4.02
CA GLY A 107 12.29 -8.93 3.19
C GLY A 107 12.23 -8.52 1.72
N PHE A 108 11.11 -8.76 1.07
CA PHE A 108 10.86 -8.43 -0.34
C PHE A 108 9.59 -7.60 -0.52
N GLY A 109 8.58 -7.90 0.31
CA GLY A 109 7.28 -7.22 0.22
C GLY A 109 6.38 -7.78 -0.90
N ILE A 110 6.04 -9.07 -0.83
CA ILE A 110 5.14 -9.74 -1.80
C ILE A 110 3.86 -8.93 -2.05
N ALA A 111 3.36 -8.22 -1.05
CA ALA A 111 2.16 -7.39 -1.16
C ALA A 111 2.29 -6.25 -2.20
N TYR A 112 3.50 -5.73 -2.44
CA TYR A 112 3.74 -4.77 -3.53
C TYR A 112 3.55 -5.42 -4.91
N VAL A 113 4.04 -6.65 -5.06
CA VAL A 113 3.89 -7.43 -6.30
C VAL A 113 2.42 -7.81 -6.53
N GLU A 114 1.70 -8.20 -5.47
CA GLU A 114 0.26 -8.46 -5.52
C GLU A 114 -0.52 -7.22 -5.98
N ALA A 115 -0.22 -6.05 -5.45
CA ALA A 115 -0.85 -4.80 -5.88
C ALA A 115 -0.53 -4.47 -7.35
N ALA A 116 0.73 -4.65 -7.76
CA ALA A 116 1.18 -4.40 -9.12
C ALA A 116 0.47 -5.28 -10.17
N GLN A 117 0.05 -6.51 -9.82
CA GLN A 117 -0.75 -7.37 -10.70
C GLN A 117 -2.08 -6.73 -11.11
N TYR A 118 -2.66 -5.91 -10.25
CA TYR A 118 -3.88 -5.14 -10.51
C TYR A 118 -3.61 -3.77 -11.14
N GLY A 119 -2.35 -3.44 -11.43
CA GLY A 119 -1.96 -2.13 -11.94
C GLY A 119 -2.00 -1.02 -10.87
N ILE A 120 -1.82 -1.39 -9.61
CA ILE A 120 -1.78 -0.46 -8.49
C ILE A 120 -0.31 -0.18 -8.12
N PRO A 121 0.16 1.05 -8.27
CA PRO A 121 1.52 1.42 -7.92
C PRO A 121 1.69 1.46 -6.41
N SER A 122 2.92 1.28 -5.94
CA SER A 122 3.21 1.22 -4.51
C SER A 122 4.07 2.38 -4.02
N LEU A 123 3.80 2.84 -2.78
CA LEU A 123 4.75 3.59 -1.97
C LEU A 123 5.37 2.63 -0.96
N GLY A 124 6.66 2.36 -1.11
CA GLY A 124 7.45 1.51 -0.20
C GLY A 124 8.41 2.30 0.67
N GLY A 125 8.90 1.68 1.74
CA GLY A 125 9.96 2.25 2.57
C GLY A 125 11.36 1.92 2.03
N LYS A 126 12.32 2.81 2.22
CA LYS A 126 13.71 2.61 1.78
C LYS A 126 14.44 1.50 2.57
N ASP A 127 13.92 1.17 3.75
CA ASP A 127 14.53 0.19 4.64
C ASP A 127 14.06 -1.22 4.29
N GLY A 128 14.91 -2.03 3.68
CA GLY A 128 14.63 -3.41 3.31
C GLY A 128 14.41 -3.63 1.82
N GLY A 129 13.74 -4.74 1.46
CA GLY A 129 13.63 -5.23 0.09
C GLY A 129 12.52 -4.59 -0.76
N ALA A 130 11.93 -3.47 -0.37
CA ALA A 130 10.91 -2.80 -1.18
C ALA A 130 11.45 -2.37 -2.57
N SER A 131 12.73 -1.99 -2.66
CA SER A 131 13.41 -1.64 -3.92
C SER A 131 13.55 -2.80 -4.92
N ASP A 132 13.41 -4.04 -4.46
CA ASP A 132 13.42 -5.20 -5.35
C ASP A 132 12.05 -5.41 -6.01
N ALA A 133 10.98 -4.97 -5.34
CA ALA A 133 9.60 -5.08 -5.79
C ALA A 133 9.07 -3.82 -6.49
N ILE A 134 9.72 -2.66 -6.28
CA ILE A 134 9.31 -1.35 -6.80
C ILE A 134 10.49 -0.74 -7.56
N ASP A 135 10.32 -0.48 -8.85
CA ASP A 135 11.26 0.34 -9.64
C ASP A 135 10.90 1.81 -9.38
N ASN A 136 11.73 2.48 -8.55
CA ASN A 136 11.45 3.84 -8.09
C ASN A 136 11.26 4.81 -9.25
N ASP A 137 10.28 5.72 -9.12
CA ASP A 137 9.81 6.69 -10.12
C ASP A 137 9.21 6.08 -11.40
N LYS A 138 9.18 4.74 -11.54
CA LYS A 138 8.60 4.07 -12.70
C LYS A 138 7.36 3.24 -12.36
N THR A 139 7.44 2.42 -11.30
CA THR A 139 6.33 1.53 -10.92
C THR A 139 5.71 1.90 -9.56
N GLY A 140 6.29 2.88 -8.90
CA GLY A 140 5.92 3.40 -7.60
C GLY A 140 6.98 4.34 -7.08
N LEU A 141 6.93 4.65 -5.79
CA LEU A 141 7.95 5.45 -5.12
C LEU A 141 8.51 4.72 -3.90
N ILE A 142 9.76 5.07 -3.57
CA ILE A 142 10.43 4.66 -2.33
C ILE A 142 10.66 5.91 -1.49
N CYS A 143 10.26 5.86 -0.22
CA CYS A 143 10.42 6.98 0.72
C CYS A 143 11.15 6.56 2.01
N ASP A 144 11.60 7.55 2.76
CA ASP A 144 12.01 7.33 4.14
C ASP A 144 10.79 7.19 5.05
N GLY A 145 10.41 5.97 5.40
CA GLY A 145 9.28 5.70 6.28
C GLY A 145 9.41 6.32 7.69
N ASN A 146 10.62 6.67 8.14
CA ASN A 146 10.84 7.34 9.41
C ASN A 146 10.53 8.84 9.33
N ASN A 147 10.53 9.42 8.13
CA ASN A 147 10.28 10.84 7.88
C ASN A 147 8.83 11.06 7.42
N LEU A 148 8.01 11.73 8.24
CA LEU A 148 6.61 12.01 7.92
C LEU A 148 6.46 12.91 6.67
N ASP A 149 7.32 13.90 6.52
CA ASP A 149 7.26 14.83 5.38
C ASP A 149 7.58 14.10 4.07
N ASP A 150 8.48 13.11 4.10
CA ASP A 150 8.81 12.31 2.93
C ASP A 150 7.67 11.35 2.57
N VAL A 151 7.05 10.70 3.56
CA VAL A 151 5.84 9.88 3.33
C VAL A 151 4.70 10.73 2.75
N TYR A 152 4.45 11.91 3.32
CA TYR A 152 3.43 12.82 2.85
C TYR A 152 3.70 13.32 1.43
N SER A 153 4.91 13.85 1.17
CA SER A 153 5.27 14.43 -0.13
C SER A 153 5.26 13.37 -1.24
N SER A 154 5.73 12.15 -0.94
CA SER A 154 5.67 11.02 -1.87
C SER A 154 4.23 10.64 -2.22
N LEU A 155 3.35 10.49 -1.22
CA LEU A 155 1.93 10.23 -1.46
C LEU A 155 1.27 11.35 -2.26
N ASN A 156 1.50 12.61 -1.87
CA ASN A 156 0.94 13.76 -2.58
C ASN A 156 1.37 13.80 -4.06
N SER A 157 2.65 13.54 -4.33
CA SER A 157 3.17 13.52 -5.70
C SER A 157 2.56 12.41 -6.56
N MET A 158 2.26 11.24 -5.96
CA MET A 158 1.57 10.15 -6.66
C MET A 158 0.10 10.48 -6.95
N ILE A 159 -0.56 11.25 -6.06
CA ILE A 159 -1.97 11.64 -6.20
C ILE A 159 -2.11 12.80 -7.17
N GLU A 160 -1.21 13.77 -7.11
CA GLU A 160 -1.21 14.97 -7.94
C GLU A 160 -1.21 14.59 -9.43
N ASN A 161 -2.05 15.25 -10.21
CA ASN A 161 -2.24 14.96 -11.63
C ASN A 161 -2.52 13.47 -11.93
N ARG A 162 -2.95 12.72 -10.92
CA ARG A 162 -3.23 11.28 -11.01
C ARG A 162 -2.04 10.45 -11.52
N LYS A 163 -0.81 10.85 -11.14
CA LYS A 163 0.43 10.16 -11.54
C LYS A 163 0.39 8.65 -11.25
N TYR A 164 -0.37 8.24 -10.23
CA TYR A 164 -0.59 6.82 -9.92
C TYR A 164 -1.14 6.00 -11.10
N LEU A 165 -1.79 6.60 -12.12
CA LEU A 165 -2.30 5.86 -13.28
C LEU A 165 -1.15 5.41 -14.20
N GLU A 166 -0.18 6.28 -14.44
CA GLU A 166 1.01 5.97 -15.23
C GLU A 166 1.89 4.94 -14.48
N LEU A 167 2.20 5.24 -13.23
CA LEU A 167 2.99 4.33 -12.38
C LEU A 167 2.34 2.94 -12.28
N GLY A 168 1.02 2.86 -12.17
CA GLY A 168 0.28 1.60 -12.08
C GLY A 168 0.31 0.79 -13.39
N LYS A 169 0.23 1.46 -14.53
CA LYS A 169 0.42 0.80 -15.83
C LYS A 169 1.80 0.15 -15.92
N ASN A 170 2.84 0.90 -15.57
CA ASN A 170 4.20 0.40 -15.57
C ASN A 170 4.42 -0.72 -14.53
N ALA A 171 3.79 -0.62 -13.35
CA ALA A 171 3.84 -1.65 -12.32
C ALA A 171 3.27 -2.98 -12.83
N LYS A 172 2.15 -2.94 -13.55
CA LYS A 172 1.53 -4.13 -14.14
C LYS A 172 2.43 -4.81 -15.18
N GLU A 173 3.14 -4.04 -15.98
CA GLU A 173 4.12 -4.56 -16.95
C GLU A 173 5.34 -5.16 -16.22
N PHE A 174 5.84 -4.45 -15.22
CA PHE A 174 7.01 -4.84 -14.43
C PHE A 174 6.79 -6.16 -13.69
N VAL A 175 5.60 -6.37 -13.11
CA VAL A 175 5.32 -7.58 -12.31
C VAL A 175 5.36 -8.86 -13.13
N SER A 176 5.24 -8.77 -14.45
CA SER A 176 5.32 -9.93 -15.35
C SER A 176 6.66 -10.70 -15.23
N LYS A 177 7.73 -10.07 -14.74
CA LYS A 177 9.03 -10.72 -14.52
C LYS A 177 9.08 -11.60 -13.27
N PHE A 178 8.11 -11.45 -12.34
CA PHE A 178 7.99 -12.28 -11.14
C PHE A 178 7.03 -13.46 -11.30
N GLN A 179 6.58 -13.75 -12.54
CA GLN A 179 5.76 -14.94 -12.81
C GLN A 179 6.57 -16.22 -12.60
N TRP A 180 5.93 -17.24 -12.05
CA TRP A 180 6.57 -18.50 -11.71
C TRP A 180 7.28 -19.17 -12.89
N GLU A 181 6.68 -19.11 -14.08
CA GLU A 181 7.24 -19.68 -15.30
C GLU A 181 8.64 -19.09 -15.59
N LYS A 182 8.78 -17.77 -15.48
CA LYS A 182 10.07 -17.10 -15.69
C LYS A 182 11.07 -17.40 -14.58
N THR A 183 10.61 -17.45 -13.34
CA THR A 183 11.45 -17.80 -12.20
C THR A 183 12.00 -19.23 -12.35
N ILE A 184 11.15 -20.20 -12.73
CA ILE A 184 11.56 -21.57 -12.99
C ILE A 184 12.59 -21.65 -14.13
N GLU A 185 12.41 -20.86 -15.19
CA GLU A 185 13.34 -20.82 -16.32
C GLU A 185 14.72 -20.30 -15.91
N LEU A 186 14.77 -19.26 -15.07
CA LEU A 186 16.01 -18.76 -14.49
C LEU A 186 16.72 -19.84 -13.64
N TYR A 187 16.00 -20.55 -12.79
CA TYR A 187 16.58 -21.65 -11.99
C TYR A 187 17.12 -22.79 -12.86
N LYS A 188 16.41 -23.18 -13.91
CA LYS A 188 16.89 -24.21 -14.85
C LYS A 188 18.19 -23.80 -15.53
N ASN A 189 18.36 -22.52 -15.89
CA ASN A 189 19.58 -22.01 -16.52
C ASN A 189 20.77 -21.94 -15.57
N ILE A 190 20.54 -21.89 -14.27
CA ILE A 190 21.61 -21.89 -13.24
C ILE A 190 22.06 -23.33 -12.92
N LEU A 191 21.17 -24.32 -13.09
CA LEU A 191 21.42 -25.71 -12.73
C LEU A 191 22.00 -26.55 -13.91
N ASN A 192 22.03 -26.01 -15.12
CA ASN A 192 22.68 -26.57 -16.31
C ASN A 192 24.04 -25.91 -16.54
#